data_7dcbe333d752c1393ae2d8c84a6ba951
#
_entry.id   7dcbe333d752c1393ae2d8c84a6ba951
#
_cell.length_a   1.000
_cell.length_b   1.000
_cell.length_c   1.000
_cell.angle_alpha   90.00
_cell.angle_beta   90.00
_cell.angle_gamma   90.00
#
_symmetry.space_group_name_H-M   'P 1'
#
loop_
_entity.id
_entity.type
_entity.pdbx_description
1 polymer ?
#
loop_
_entity_poly.entity_id
_entity_poly.type
_entity_poly.pdbx_seq_one_letter_code
_entity_poly.pdbx_strand_id
1 'polypeptide(L)'
;MNVSLSTHLFAFHDLDEAILPLFPRYGFSLAEIWAMPPHFPFGDLPAADTVAERMEKHGIRVASVHAPLYPDVRTYKKDRWYSLSSVDEAHRLASVAATARAAGWLAGNGGGTVVLHTSFPAGQWYPHRWGAFLSSMNELLDVVPAGARFAIENTPVDSGEMSIIRDIVDRYPADRVGVCLDLGHAHIQENTLSSVRAAGPRLVHVHASDNRGEKDEHLVPGKGTIHWDGVTAALRETGFDGPFTVELRDYTRGEHPTYKDFDQILSERRTFLDRMFRETP
;
A
#
# COMPACT_ATOMS: atom_id res chain seq x y z
N MET A 1 -10.77 -13.55 -2.81
CA MET A 1 -9.77 -12.48 -2.60
C MET A 1 -9.41 -12.40 -1.13
N ASN A 2 -8.15 -12.17 -0.81
CA ASN A 2 -7.66 -12.07 0.57
C ASN A 2 -7.77 -10.61 1.02
N VAL A 3 -8.73 -10.29 1.89
CA VAL A 3 -8.93 -8.91 2.35
C VAL A 3 -7.97 -8.58 3.47
N SER A 4 -7.25 -7.46 3.33
CA SER A 4 -6.27 -6.93 4.26
C SER A 4 -6.65 -5.52 4.71
N LEU A 5 -6.15 -5.07 5.86
CA LEU A 5 -6.26 -3.69 6.33
C LEU A 5 -4.88 -3.06 6.43
N SER A 6 -4.70 -1.89 5.82
CA SER A 6 -3.47 -1.12 5.99
C SER A 6 -3.44 -0.44 7.37
N THR A 7 -2.29 -0.52 8.03
CA THR A 7 -2.05 0.20 9.29
C THR A 7 -1.96 1.71 9.09
N HIS A 8 -2.00 2.20 7.84
CA HIS A 8 -2.12 3.63 7.54
C HIS A 8 -3.29 4.30 8.28
N LEU A 9 -4.43 3.59 8.44
CA LEU A 9 -5.56 4.05 9.26
C LEU A 9 -5.14 4.46 10.68
N PHE A 10 -4.12 3.83 11.22
CA PHE A 10 -3.63 4.03 12.59
C PHE A 10 -2.27 4.73 12.65
N ALA A 11 -1.86 5.43 11.59
CA ALA A 11 -0.51 5.96 11.40
C ALA A 11 0.04 6.78 12.59
N PHE A 12 -0.83 7.38 13.38
CA PHE A 12 -0.46 8.21 14.54
C PHE A 12 -0.62 7.49 15.90
N HIS A 13 -0.93 6.20 15.89
CA HIS A 13 -1.20 5.37 17.06
C HIS A 13 -0.23 4.20 17.12
N ASP A 14 0.10 3.74 18.32
CA ASP A 14 0.82 2.50 18.47
C ASP A 14 -0.10 1.30 18.13
N LEU A 15 0.46 0.24 17.56
CA LEU A 15 -0.26 -1.02 17.32
C LEU A 15 -0.28 -1.83 18.64
N ASP A 16 -1.16 -1.43 19.55
CA ASP A 16 -1.31 -1.94 20.90
C ASP A 16 -2.65 -2.67 21.13
N GLU A 17 -2.93 -2.98 22.38
CA GLU A 17 -4.17 -3.66 22.81
C GLU A 17 -5.45 -2.83 22.58
N ALA A 18 -5.35 -1.55 22.27
CA ALA A 18 -6.51 -0.72 21.88
C ALA A 18 -6.81 -0.84 20.38
N ILE A 19 -5.78 -1.04 19.56
CA ILE A 19 -5.88 -1.05 18.09
C ILE A 19 -5.97 -2.47 17.52
N LEU A 20 -5.10 -3.39 17.95
CA LEU A 20 -5.02 -4.72 17.35
C LEU A 20 -6.32 -5.52 17.40
N PRO A 21 -7.14 -5.50 18.48
CA PRO A 21 -8.42 -6.20 18.51
C PRO A 21 -9.45 -5.72 17.47
N LEU A 22 -9.26 -4.51 16.88
CA LEU A 22 -10.15 -4.01 15.85
C LEU A 22 -10.06 -4.84 14.56
N PHE A 23 -8.88 -5.40 14.25
CA PHE A 23 -8.71 -6.22 13.05
C PHE A 23 -9.66 -7.42 13.03
N PRO A 24 -9.55 -8.40 13.95
CA PRO A 24 -10.44 -9.56 13.94
C PRO A 24 -11.91 -9.18 14.22
N ARG A 25 -12.18 -8.16 15.04
CA ARG A 25 -13.55 -7.66 15.28
C ARG A 25 -14.25 -7.29 13.98
N TYR A 26 -13.53 -6.69 13.06
CA TYR A 26 -14.05 -6.27 11.75
C TYR A 26 -13.72 -7.22 10.60
N GLY A 27 -13.26 -8.45 10.91
CA GLY A 27 -13.08 -9.54 9.96
C GLY A 27 -11.79 -9.51 9.18
N PHE A 28 -10.75 -8.81 9.68
CA PHE A 28 -9.42 -8.83 9.10
C PHE A 28 -8.52 -9.83 9.82
N SER A 29 -7.94 -10.76 9.07
CA SER A 29 -6.85 -11.63 9.51
C SER A 29 -5.53 -11.30 8.81
N LEU A 30 -5.54 -10.34 7.89
CA LEU A 30 -4.39 -9.88 7.15
C LEU A 30 -4.17 -8.38 7.37
N ALA A 31 -2.92 -7.98 7.45
CA ALA A 31 -2.53 -6.59 7.55
C ALA A 31 -1.44 -6.23 6.54
N GLU A 32 -1.47 -4.97 6.12
CA GLU A 32 -0.34 -4.29 5.54
C GLU A 32 0.27 -3.35 6.58
N ILE A 33 1.58 -3.48 6.82
CA ILE A 33 2.29 -2.55 7.68
C ILE A 33 2.76 -1.35 6.86
N TRP A 34 2.35 -0.15 7.29
CA TRP A 34 2.94 1.08 6.81
C TRP A 34 4.31 1.23 7.45
N ALA A 35 5.40 1.02 6.68
CA ALA A 35 6.73 0.77 7.20
C ALA A 35 7.42 2.04 7.68
N MET A 36 6.91 2.61 8.75
CA MET A 36 7.53 3.73 9.46
C MET A 36 7.13 3.73 10.94
N PRO A 37 7.89 4.37 11.83
CA PRO A 37 7.50 4.55 13.22
C PRO A 37 6.14 5.26 13.37
N PRO A 38 5.27 4.83 14.29
CA PRO A 38 5.52 3.82 15.32
C PRO A 38 5.33 2.36 14.88
N HIS A 39 4.77 2.08 13.68
CA HIS A 39 4.42 0.74 13.24
C HIS A 39 5.64 -0.12 12.86
N PHE A 40 6.68 0.50 12.32
CA PHE A 40 7.91 -0.17 11.93
C PHE A 40 9.15 0.65 12.36
N PRO A 41 9.78 0.31 13.48
CA PRO A 41 10.95 1.00 13.97
C PRO A 41 12.21 0.58 13.20
N PHE A 42 12.58 1.30 12.16
CA PHE A 42 13.71 0.99 11.26
C PHE A 42 15.06 0.75 11.94
N GLY A 43 15.31 1.43 13.05
CA GLY A 43 16.56 1.34 13.77
C GLY A 43 16.65 0.12 14.68
N ASP A 44 15.53 -0.59 14.88
CA ASP A 44 15.38 -1.66 15.85
C ASP A 44 14.50 -2.77 15.28
N LEU A 45 15.09 -3.70 14.53
CA LEU A 45 14.37 -4.84 13.97
C LEU A 45 13.76 -5.76 15.03
N PRO A 46 14.40 -6.05 16.18
CA PRO A 46 13.74 -6.74 17.30
C PRO A 46 12.44 -6.06 17.77
N ALA A 47 12.37 -4.74 17.75
CA ALA A 47 11.11 -4.05 18.05
C ALA A 47 10.06 -4.24 16.96
N ALA A 48 10.46 -4.33 15.68
CA ALA A 48 9.56 -4.70 14.57
C ALA A 48 9.04 -6.14 14.71
N ASP A 49 9.89 -7.09 15.12
CA ASP A 49 9.49 -8.47 15.42
C ASP A 49 8.45 -8.50 16.55
N THR A 50 8.63 -7.67 17.59
CA THR A 50 7.67 -7.53 18.69
C THR A 50 6.29 -7.05 18.18
N VAL A 51 6.24 -6.15 17.19
CA VAL A 51 4.97 -5.73 16.58
C VAL A 51 4.32 -6.89 15.85
N ALA A 52 5.08 -7.64 15.04
CA ALA A 52 4.56 -8.82 14.34
C ALA A 52 4.04 -9.90 15.30
N GLU A 53 4.79 -10.20 16.37
CA GLU A 53 4.36 -11.16 17.39
C GLU A 53 3.05 -10.74 18.09
N ARG A 54 2.86 -9.44 18.37
CA ARG A 54 1.60 -8.93 18.92
C ARG A 54 0.46 -9.11 17.93
N MET A 55 0.69 -8.79 16.65
CA MET A 55 -0.33 -9.00 15.59
C MET A 55 -0.70 -10.48 15.48
N GLU A 56 0.27 -11.39 15.51
CA GLU A 56 0.03 -12.83 15.45
C GLU A 56 -0.79 -13.33 16.65
N LYS A 57 -0.54 -12.84 17.86
CA LYS A 57 -1.36 -13.14 19.06
C LYS A 57 -2.83 -12.76 18.91
N HIS A 58 -3.13 -11.76 18.08
CA HIS A 58 -4.49 -11.36 17.71
C HIS A 58 -5.02 -12.06 16.44
N GLY A 59 -4.28 -13.06 15.92
CA GLY A 59 -4.67 -13.78 14.70
C GLY A 59 -4.50 -12.95 13.41
N ILE A 60 -3.61 -11.95 13.44
CA ILE A 60 -3.33 -11.06 12.31
C ILE A 60 -1.98 -11.44 11.70
N ARG A 61 -1.98 -11.81 10.43
CA ARG A 61 -0.76 -12.08 9.67
C ARG A 61 -0.37 -10.85 8.83
N VAL A 62 0.88 -10.48 8.84
CA VAL A 62 1.42 -9.46 7.93
C VAL A 62 1.50 -10.06 6.52
N ALA A 63 0.75 -9.51 5.59
CA ALA A 63 0.69 -9.96 4.19
C ALA A 63 1.49 -9.05 3.25
N SER A 64 1.66 -7.79 3.65
CA SER A 64 2.40 -6.80 2.88
C SER A 64 2.99 -5.72 3.78
N VAL A 65 3.92 -4.99 3.18
CA VAL A 65 4.53 -3.80 3.76
C VAL A 65 4.46 -2.68 2.73
N HIS A 66 3.90 -1.54 3.09
CA HIS A 66 4.09 -0.33 2.31
C HIS A 66 5.47 0.25 2.61
N ALA A 67 6.31 0.44 1.60
CA ALA A 67 7.64 0.98 1.77
C ALA A 67 7.61 2.36 2.45
N PRO A 68 8.65 2.69 3.24
CA PRO A 68 8.65 3.94 3.99
C PRO A 68 8.64 5.16 3.07
N LEU A 69 7.69 6.05 3.31
CA LEU A 69 7.64 7.37 2.66
C LEU A 69 8.36 8.43 3.50
N TYR A 70 8.39 8.25 4.82
CA TYR A 70 9.00 9.18 5.77
C TYR A 70 9.84 8.45 6.81
N PRO A 71 10.85 9.11 7.39
CA PRO A 71 11.58 8.54 8.53
C PRO A 71 10.71 8.33 9.78
N ASP A 72 9.67 9.14 9.94
CA ASP A 72 8.72 9.09 11.05
C ASP A 72 7.45 9.83 10.60
N VAL A 73 6.27 9.32 10.95
CA VAL A 73 4.98 9.93 10.61
C VAL A 73 4.85 11.39 11.12
N ARG A 74 5.55 11.74 12.20
CA ARG A 74 5.56 13.11 12.75
C ARG A 74 6.41 14.08 11.95
N THR A 75 7.21 13.59 11.00
CA THR A 75 8.14 14.39 10.17
C THR A 75 7.61 14.64 8.76
N TYR A 76 6.46 14.10 8.39
CA TYR A 76 5.91 14.21 7.03
C TYR A 76 5.73 15.66 6.53
N LYS A 77 5.53 16.62 7.44
CA LYS A 77 5.43 18.06 7.11
C LYS A 77 6.78 18.79 7.05
N LYS A 78 7.91 18.09 7.26
CA LYS A 78 9.25 18.70 7.40
C LYS A 78 10.15 18.43 6.21
N ASP A 79 9.59 18.18 5.03
CA ASP A 79 10.32 17.88 3.78
C ASP A 79 11.36 16.75 3.90
N ARG A 80 11.13 15.84 4.86
CA ARG A 80 11.95 14.65 5.06
C ARG A 80 11.17 13.45 4.56
N TRP A 81 11.46 13.02 3.37
CA TRP A 81 10.84 11.83 2.74
C TRP A 81 11.89 10.92 2.16
N TYR A 82 11.53 9.67 1.94
CA TYR A 82 12.31 8.74 1.14
C TYR A 82 11.82 8.78 -0.32
N SER A 83 12.75 8.66 -1.26
CA SER A 83 12.44 8.63 -2.69
C SER A 83 13.41 7.73 -3.44
N LEU A 84 12.89 6.61 -3.95
CA LEU A 84 13.65 5.69 -4.79
C LEU A 84 14.03 6.30 -6.14
N SER A 85 13.37 7.38 -6.55
CA SER A 85 13.63 8.13 -7.78
C SER A 85 14.40 9.44 -7.53
N SER A 86 15.02 9.63 -6.36
CA SER A 86 15.80 10.81 -6.09
C SER A 86 16.99 10.93 -7.03
N VAL A 87 17.22 12.14 -7.54
CA VAL A 87 18.42 12.48 -8.33
C VAL A 87 19.63 12.79 -7.44
N ASP A 88 19.40 13.06 -6.16
CA ASP A 88 20.45 13.08 -5.15
C ASP A 88 20.78 11.64 -4.75
N GLU A 89 21.99 11.21 -5.08
CA GLU A 89 22.43 9.82 -4.90
C GLU A 89 22.45 9.39 -3.42
N ALA A 90 22.89 10.26 -2.52
CA ALA A 90 22.94 9.96 -1.09
C ALA A 90 21.51 9.75 -0.54
N HIS A 91 20.57 10.59 -0.97
CA HIS A 91 19.17 10.46 -0.60
C HIS A 91 18.53 9.21 -1.21
N ARG A 92 18.83 8.90 -2.47
CA ARG A 92 18.36 7.68 -3.15
C ARG A 92 18.84 6.42 -2.40
N LEU A 93 20.14 6.34 -2.09
CA LEU A 93 20.73 5.20 -1.37
C LEU A 93 20.15 5.05 0.05
N ALA A 94 19.89 6.15 0.75
CA ALA A 94 19.22 6.12 2.04
C ALA A 94 17.79 5.54 1.91
N SER A 95 17.08 5.89 0.82
CA SER A 95 15.74 5.38 0.52
C SER A 95 15.77 3.89 0.18
N VAL A 96 16.73 3.44 -0.62
CA VAL A 96 16.98 2.02 -0.93
C VAL A 96 17.26 1.25 0.36
N ALA A 97 18.14 1.75 1.22
CA ALA A 97 18.50 1.08 2.47
C ALA A 97 17.29 0.94 3.42
N ALA A 98 16.45 1.98 3.54
CA ALA A 98 15.23 1.93 4.35
C ALA A 98 14.22 0.91 3.79
N THR A 99 13.99 0.92 2.47
CA THR A 99 13.10 -0.02 1.78
C THR A 99 13.62 -1.46 1.88
N ALA A 100 14.92 -1.68 1.64
CA ALA A 100 15.54 -3.01 1.73
C ALA A 100 15.43 -3.60 3.13
N ARG A 101 15.52 -2.78 4.17
CA ARG A 101 15.36 -3.22 5.56
C ARG A 101 13.93 -3.72 5.84
N ALA A 102 12.92 -2.97 5.40
CA ALA A 102 11.52 -3.38 5.54
C ALA A 102 11.20 -4.63 4.71
N ALA A 103 11.68 -4.68 3.47
CA ALA A 103 11.49 -5.81 2.57
C ALA A 103 12.21 -7.08 3.06
N GLY A 104 13.44 -6.96 3.55
CA GLY A 104 14.20 -8.06 4.13
C GLY A 104 13.54 -8.61 5.39
N TRP A 105 13.01 -7.74 6.23
CA TRP A 105 12.23 -8.13 7.40
C TRP A 105 10.97 -8.92 7.00
N LEU A 106 10.20 -8.43 6.03
CA LEU A 106 9.02 -9.14 5.53
C LEU A 106 9.38 -10.51 4.96
N ALA A 107 10.46 -10.60 4.18
CA ALA A 107 10.94 -11.86 3.63
C ALA A 107 11.31 -12.89 4.72
N GLY A 108 11.89 -12.43 5.83
CA GLY A 108 12.21 -13.24 7.01
C GLY A 108 11.00 -13.65 7.86
N ASN A 109 9.90 -12.92 7.76
CA ASN A 109 8.65 -13.12 8.52
C ASN A 109 7.50 -13.73 7.69
N GLY A 110 7.81 -14.69 6.85
CA GLY A 110 6.81 -15.42 6.06
C GLY A 110 6.63 -14.92 4.63
N GLY A 111 7.31 -13.83 4.26
CA GLY A 111 7.25 -13.24 2.93
C GLY A 111 5.96 -12.47 2.64
N GLY A 112 5.90 -11.87 1.46
CA GLY A 112 4.73 -11.10 1.04
C GLY A 112 5.06 -10.01 0.01
N THR A 113 4.18 -9.03 -0.08
CA THR A 113 4.29 -7.92 -1.04
C THR A 113 4.87 -6.66 -0.39
N VAL A 114 5.82 -6.01 -1.06
CA VAL A 114 6.33 -4.69 -0.70
C VAL A 114 5.82 -3.67 -1.69
N VAL A 115 4.94 -2.77 -1.27
CA VAL A 115 4.39 -1.73 -2.12
C VAL A 115 5.35 -0.56 -2.21
N LEU A 116 5.59 -0.05 -3.42
CA LEU A 116 6.52 1.03 -3.74
C LEU A 116 5.87 2.12 -4.57
N HIS A 117 6.09 3.38 -4.24
CA HIS A 117 5.82 4.49 -5.14
C HIS A 117 6.97 4.70 -6.14
N THR A 118 6.65 5.04 -7.38
CA THR A 118 7.65 5.42 -8.40
C THR A 118 8.35 6.73 -8.06
N SER A 119 7.60 7.69 -7.52
CA SER A 119 8.09 9.03 -7.18
C SER A 119 7.36 9.58 -5.96
N PHE A 120 8.14 10.11 -5.02
CA PHE A 120 7.61 10.83 -3.88
C PHE A 120 8.65 11.86 -3.40
N PRO A 121 8.28 13.12 -3.13
CA PRO A 121 7.00 13.75 -3.52
C PRO A 121 6.84 13.84 -5.03
N ALA A 122 5.62 14.15 -5.49
CA ALA A 122 5.32 14.37 -6.90
C ALA A 122 6.27 15.40 -7.53
N GLY A 123 6.64 15.18 -8.77
CA GLY A 123 7.53 16.06 -9.51
C GLY A 123 7.85 15.51 -10.90
N GLN A 124 8.64 16.24 -11.68
CA GLN A 124 8.99 15.82 -13.04
C GLN A 124 9.68 14.46 -13.05
N TRP A 125 9.06 13.51 -13.74
CA TRP A 125 9.51 12.13 -13.78
C TRP A 125 10.66 11.90 -14.75
N TYR A 126 10.55 12.39 -15.95
CA TYR A 126 11.51 12.17 -17.02
C TYR A 126 12.54 13.30 -17.17
N PRO A 127 13.73 12.94 -17.68
CA PRO A 127 14.30 11.59 -17.85
C PRO A 127 15.07 11.09 -16.61
N HIS A 128 15.45 11.99 -15.71
CA HIS A 128 16.45 11.71 -14.66
C HIS A 128 15.90 10.78 -13.57
N ARG A 129 14.66 10.99 -13.13
CA ARG A 129 14.04 10.19 -12.05
C ARG A 129 13.78 8.75 -12.49
N TRP A 130 13.50 8.54 -13.77
CA TRP A 130 13.35 7.20 -14.34
C TRP A 130 14.60 6.35 -14.14
N GLY A 131 15.77 6.85 -14.54
CA GLY A 131 17.06 6.16 -14.37
C GLY A 131 17.37 5.86 -12.91
N ALA A 132 17.16 6.85 -12.01
CA ALA A 132 17.36 6.68 -10.59
C ALA A 132 16.43 5.60 -9.99
N PHE A 133 15.17 5.57 -10.39
CA PHE A 133 14.23 4.53 -9.93
C PHE A 133 14.64 3.13 -10.40
N LEU A 134 15.01 2.95 -11.66
CA LEU A 134 15.48 1.66 -12.16
C LEU A 134 16.77 1.20 -11.47
N SER A 135 17.71 2.11 -11.17
CA SER A 135 18.88 1.78 -10.37
C SER A 135 18.49 1.29 -8.97
N SER A 136 17.58 2.00 -8.31
CA SER A 136 17.06 1.58 -7.00
C SER A 136 16.39 0.23 -7.04
N MET A 137 15.59 -0.07 -8.07
CA MET A 137 14.94 -1.38 -8.23
C MET A 137 15.97 -2.50 -8.42
N ASN A 138 17.01 -2.29 -9.21
CA ASN A 138 18.07 -3.27 -9.40
C ASN A 138 18.79 -3.55 -8.07
N GLU A 139 19.19 -2.51 -7.34
CA GLU A 139 19.83 -2.65 -6.03
C GLU A 139 18.93 -3.38 -5.01
N LEU A 140 17.63 -3.07 -4.99
CA LEU A 140 16.66 -3.78 -4.13
C LEU A 140 16.55 -5.26 -4.48
N LEU A 141 16.48 -5.58 -5.77
CA LEU A 141 16.37 -6.97 -6.23
C LEU A 141 17.64 -7.79 -5.96
N ASP A 142 18.80 -7.15 -5.94
CA ASP A 142 20.08 -7.79 -5.62
C ASP A 142 20.21 -8.12 -4.12
N VAL A 143 19.66 -7.27 -3.24
CA VAL A 143 19.87 -7.42 -1.79
C VAL A 143 18.68 -8.02 -1.03
N VAL A 144 17.47 -7.93 -1.58
CA VAL A 144 16.26 -8.44 -0.92
C VAL A 144 15.96 -9.88 -1.36
N PRO A 145 15.81 -10.81 -0.39
CA PRO A 145 15.49 -12.22 -0.69
C PRO A 145 14.19 -12.40 -1.48
N ALA A 146 14.09 -13.49 -2.22
CA ALA A 146 12.94 -13.81 -3.07
C ALA A 146 11.61 -14.01 -2.30
N GLY A 147 11.64 -14.10 -0.97
CA GLY A 147 10.44 -14.13 -0.13
C GLY A 147 9.63 -12.82 -0.14
N ALA A 148 10.23 -11.70 -0.58
CA ALA A 148 9.54 -10.44 -0.80
C ALA A 148 9.40 -10.15 -2.30
N ARG A 149 8.17 -9.81 -2.72
CA ARG A 149 7.82 -9.39 -4.08
C ARG A 149 7.51 -7.90 -4.07
N PHE A 150 8.11 -7.13 -4.94
CA PHE A 150 7.82 -5.72 -5.07
C PHE A 150 6.57 -5.47 -5.91
N ALA A 151 5.71 -4.57 -5.48
CA ALA A 151 4.53 -4.13 -6.22
C ALA A 151 4.60 -2.61 -6.42
N ILE A 152 4.69 -2.18 -7.68
CA ILE A 152 4.83 -0.76 -8.01
C ILE A 152 3.44 -0.16 -8.11
N GLU A 153 3.20 0.87 -7.31
CA GLU A 153 1.89 1.50 -7.16
C GLU A 153 1.69 2.64 -8.16
N ASN A 154 0.51 2.70 -8.76
CA ASN A 154 0.06 3.88 -9.48
C ASN A 154 -0.24 5.01 -8.48
N THR A 155 0.19 6.20 -8.82
CA THR A 155 -0.04 7.42 -8.03
C THR A 155 -0.76 8.46 -8.90
N PRO A 156 -1.46 9.45 -8.33
CA PRO A 156 -2.21 10.43 -9.11
C PRO A 156 -1.32 11.52 -9.74
N VAL A 157 -0.15 11.11 -10.23
CA VAL A 157 0.84 11.95 -10.93
C VAL A 157 1.39 11.20 -12.14
N ASP A 158 2.04 11.91 -13.05
CA ASP A 158 2.53 11.37 -14.34
C ASP A 158 3.32 10.06 -14.20
N SER A 159 4.17 9.93 -13.16
CA SER A 159 4.95 8.72 -12.90
C SER A 159 4.12 7.52 -12.45
N GLY A 160 2.88 7.75 -12.09
CA GLY A 160 1.90 6.74 -11.65
C GLY A 160 0.92 6.31 -12.73
N GLU A 161 1.05 6.80 -13.96
CA GLU A 161 0.25 6.30 -15.05
C GLU A 161 0.49 4.79 -15.28
N MET A 162 -0.59 4.04 -15.52
CA MET A 162 -0.51 2.59 -15.67
C MET A 162 0.41 2.15 -16.82
N SER A 163 0.50 2.93 -17.89
CA SER A 163 1.45 2.71 -18.98
C SER A 163 2.90 2.73 -18.51
N ILE A 164 3.25 3.71 -17.68
CA ILE A 164 4.60 3.85 -17.10
C ILE A 164 4.87 2.72 -16.11
N ILE A 165 3.90 2.40 -15.24
CA ILE A 165 4.02 1.28 -14.30
C ILE A 165 4.26 -0.03 -15.05
N ARG A 166 3.51 -0.27 -16.14
CA ARG A 166 3.69 -1.46 -16.99
C ARG A 166 5.08 -1.51 -17.63
N ASP A 167 5.55 -0.39 -18.16
CA ASP A 167 6.89 -0.28 -18.74
C ASP A 167 7.99 -0.62 -17.72
N ILE A 168 7.78 -0.31 -16.44
CA ILE A 168 8.71 -0.66 -15.37
C ILE A 168 8.61 -2.15 -15.04
N VAL A 169 7.41 -2.64 -14.67
CA VAL A 169 7.27 -4.01 -14.17
C VAL A 169 7.61 -5.06 -15.21
N ASP A 170 7.41 -4.77 -16.50
CA ASP A 170 7.70 -5.69 -17.60
C ASP A 170 9.21 -5.86 -17.87
N ARG A 171 10.06 -5.06 -17.24
CA ARG A 171 11.54 -5.22 -17.25
C ARG A 171 12.05 -6.29 -16.30
N TYR A 172 11.20 -6.73 -15.35
CA TYR A 172 11.59 -7.60 -14.24
C TYR A 172 10.80 -8.92 -14.26
N PRO A 173 11.37 -9.98 -13.65
CA PRO A 173 10.66 -11.25 -13.49
C PRO A 173 9.32 -11.07 -12.78
N ALA A 174 8.27 -11.72 -13.29
CA ALA A 174 6.91 -11.54 -12.80
C ALA A 174 6.68 -12.07 -11.37
N ASP A 175 7.51 -12.99 -10.91
CA ASP A 175 7.53 -13.50 -9.55
C ASP A 175 8.22 -12.53 -8.56
N ARG A 176 9.03 -11.58 -9.07
CA ARG A 176 9.75 -10.61 -8.23
C ARG A 176 9.13 -9.22 -8.24
N VAL A 177 8.54 -8.79 -9.36
CA VAL A 177 7.96 -7.43 -9.48
C VAL A 177 6.59 -7.51 -10.13
N GLY A 178 5.63 -6.77 -9.61
CA GLY A 178 4.27 -6.66 -10.13
C GLY A 178 3.68 -5.26 -9.91
N VAL A 179 2.39 -5.15 -10.17
CA VAL A 179 1.61 -3.91 -10.02
C VAL A 179 0.86 -3.95 -8.69
N CYS A 180 0.96 -2.89 -7.91
CA CYS A 180 -0.05 -2.51 -6.93
C CYS A 180 -1.00 -1.52 -7.61
N LEU A 181 -2.28 -1.84 -7.69
CA LEU A 181 -3.27 -0.91 -8.21
C LEU A 181 -4.00 -0.24 -7.05
N ASP A 182 -3.72 1.04 -6.84
CA ASP A 182 -4.56 1.89 -6.01
C ASP A 182 -5.77 2.38 -6.83
N LEU A 183 -6.96 1.96 -6.38
CA LEU A 183 -8.22 2.25 -7.05
C LEU A 183 -8.65 3.72 -6.89
N GLY A 184 -8.30 4.33 -5.76
CA GLY A 184 -8.54 5.74 -5.51
C GLY A 184 -7.70 6.63 -6.42
N HIS A 185 -6.41 6.34 -6.55
CA HIS A 185 -5.52 7.04 -7.47
C HIS A 185 -5.97 6.90 -8.93
N ALA A 186 -6.34 5.68 -9.35
CA ALA A 186 -6.87 5.44 -10.68
C ALA A 186 -8.20 6.19 -10.92
N HIS A 187 -9.01 6.38 -9.90
CA HIS A 187 -10.27 7.12 -10.00
C HIS A 187 -10.05 8.62 -10.22
N ILE A 188 -9.06 9.21 -9.57
CA ILE A 188 -8.66 10.60 -9.80
C ILE A 188 -8.20 10.82 -11.26
N GLN A 189 -7.58 9.81 -11.85
CA GLN A 189 -7.15 9.82 -13.26
C GLN A 189 -8.28 9.43 -14.26
N GLU A 190 -9.51 9.25 -13.78
CA GLU A 190 -10.68 8.85 -14.58
C GLU A 190 -10.50 7.53 -15.36
N ASN A 191 -9.67 6.62 -14.88
CA ASN A 191 -9.27 5.42 -15.62
C ASN A 191 -9.35 4.09 -14.84
N THR A 192 -10.11 4.02 -13.73
CA THR A 192 -10.13 2.87 -12.80
C THR A 192 -10.28 1.52 -13.49
N LEU A 193 -11.32 1.34 -14.34
CA LEU A 193 -11.58 0.06 -15.00
C LEU A 193 -10.53 -0.29 -16.06
N SER A 194 -10.05 0.70 -16.80
CA SER A 194 -8.98 0.49 -17.79
C SER A 194 -7.67 0.16 -17.11
N SER A 195 -7.37 0.74 -15.95
CA SER A 195 -6.18 0.45 -15.16
C SER A 195 -6.18 -0.98 -14.60
N VAL A 196 -7.33 -1.48 -14.11
CA VAL A 196 -7.47 -2.89 -13.70
C VAL A 196 -7.12 -3.82 -14.87
N ARG A 197 -7.67 -3.58 -16.05
CA ARG A 197 -7.41 -4.42 -17.24
C ARG A 197 -5.97 -4.27 -17.74
N ALA A 198 -5.43 -3.06 -17.72
CA ALA A 198 -4.04 -2.80 -18.14
C ALA A 198 -3.01 -3.43 -17.21
N ALA A 199 -3.26 -3.48 -15.89
CA ALA A 199 -2.41 -4.20 -14.95
C ALA A 199 -2.37 -5.71 -15.30
N GLY A 200 -3.51 -6.29 -15.69
CA GLY A 200 -3.62 -7.66 -16.20
C GLY A 200 -2.94 -8.68 -15.29
N PRO A 201 -2.17 -9.64 -15.84
CA PRO A 201 -1.51 -10.70 -15.05
C PRO A 201 -0.35 -10.19 -14.19
N ARG A 202 0.02 -8.91 -14.32
CA ARG A 202 1.03 -8.28 -13.45
C ARG A 202 0.42 -7.68 -12.17
N LEU A 203 -0.92 -7.65 -12.05
CA LEU A 203 -1.61 -7.20 -10.84
C LEU A 203 -1.39 -8.19 -9.70
N VAL A 204 -0.73 -7.75 -8.63
CA VAL A 204 -0.36 -8.60 -7.50
C VAL A 204 -0.85 -8.06 -6.17
N HIS A 205 -1.26 -6.80 -6.14
CA HIS A 205 -1.75 -6.11 -4.96
C HIS A 205 -2.77 -5.06 -5.36
N VAL A 206 -3.76 -4.80 -4.49
CA VAL A 206 -4.75 -3.74 -4.68
C VAL A 206 -4.86 -2.92 -3.41
N HIS A 207 -4.76 -1.60 -3.54
CA HIS A 207 -5.21 -0.66 -2.52
C HIS A 207 -6.63 -0.21 -2.81
N ALA A 208 -7.47 -0.27 -1.81
CA ALA A 208 -8.89 0.03 -1.90
C ALA A 208 -9.29 1.12 -0.93
N SER A 209 -9.43 2.31 -1.47
CA SER A 209 -10.06 3.47 -0.85
C SER A 209 -11.04 4.07 -1.83
N ASP A 210 -11.92 4.96 -1.38
CA ASP A 210 -12.84 5.69 -2.25
C ASP A 210 -12.50 7.18 -2.25
N ASN A 211 -12.94 7.87 -3.27
CA ASN A 211 -12.90 9.32 -3.37
C ASN A 211 -13.94 9.82 -4.38
N ARG A 212 -13.99 11.14 -4.62
CA ARG A 212 -14.95 11.77 -5.53
C ARG A 212 -14.36 12.15 -6.88
N GLY A 213 -13.18 11.62 -7.23
CA GLY A 213 -12.48 11.85 -8.48
C GLY A 213 -11.62 13.13 -8.53
N GLU A 214 -11.58 13.92 -7.47
CA GLU A 214 -10.83 15.18 -7.44
C GLU A 214 -9.58 15.15 -6.55
N LYS A 215 -9.65 14.43 -5.44
CA LYS A 215 -8.62 14.38 -4.40
C LYS A 215 -8.47 12.98 -3.87
N ASP A 216 -7.27 12.67 -3.42
CA ASP A 216 -6.96 11.45 -2.71
C ASP A 216 -7.51 11.53 -1.27
N GLU A 217 -8.81 11.18 -1.13
CA GLU A 217 -9.54 11.32 0.13
C GLU A 217 -9.40 10.11 1.05
N HIS A 218 -9.02 8.94 0.52
CA HIS A 218 -8.99 7.65 1.25
C HIS A 218 -10.30 7.35 2.02
N LEU A 219 -11.45 7.66 1.41
CA LEU A 219 -12.76 7.37 2.01
C LEU A 219 -12.98 5.86 2.14
N VAL A 220 -13.85 5.49 3.06
CA VAL A 220 -14.37 4.12 3.13
C VAL A 220 -14.98 3.73 1.79
N PRO A 221 -14.62 2.57 1.22
CA PRO A 221 -15.19 2.08 -0.03
C PRO A 221 -16.72 2.13 -0.05
N GLY A 222 -17.28 2.70 -1.11
CA GLY A 222 -18.72 2.98 -1.25
C GLY A 222 -19.19 4.33 -0.69
N LYS A 223 -18.28 5.18 -0.20
CA LYS A 223 -18.57 6.55 0.28
C LYS A 223 -18.16 7.65 -0.69
N GLY A 224 -17.48 7.29 -1.74
CA GLY A 224 -17.14 8.15 -2.89
C GLY A 224 -17.97 7.82 -4.12
N THR A 225 -17.34 7.91 -5.29
CA THR A 225 -17.99 7.74 -6.58
C THR A 225 -17.40 6.63 -7.44
N ILE A 226 -16.48 5.80 -6.90
CA ILE A 226 -15.94 4.64 -7.62
C ILE A 226 -17.06 3.64 -7.94
N HIS A 227 -17.09 3.16 -9.18
CA HIS A 227 -18.06 2.16 -9.65
C HIS A 227 -17.62 0.74 -9.21
N TRP A 228 -17.83 0.40 -7.95
CA TRP A 228 -17.31 -0.81 -7.29
C TRP A 228 -17.77 -2.13 -7.91
N ASP A 229 -19.01 -2.22 -8.39
CA ASP A 229 -19.49 -3.43 -9.07
C ASP A 229 -18.68 -3.71 -10.34
N GLY A 230 -18.38 -2.66 -11.10
CA GLY A 230 -17.51 -2.76 -12.28
C GLY A 230 -16.06 -3.13 -11.93
N VAL A 231 -15.52 -2.54 -10.85
CA VAL A 231 -14.18 -2.86 -10.36
C VAL A 231 -14.10 -4.33 -9.95
N THR A 232 -15.08 -4.81 -9.18
CA THR A 232 -15.12 -6.21 -8.73
C THR A 232 -15.20 -7.18 -9.90
N ALA A 233 -16.03 -6.88 -10.91
CA ALA A 233 -16.14 -7.68 -12.12
C ALA A 233 -14.79 -7.70 -12.88
N ALA A 234 -14.16 -6.54 -13.07
CA ALA A 234 -12.88 -6.44 -13.76
C ALA A 234 -11.75 -7.18 -13.01
N LEU A 235 -11.69 -7.11 -11.69
CA LEU A 235 -10.72 -7.85 -10.89
C LEU A 235 -10.91 -9.38 -11.04
N ARG A 236 -12.16 -9.87 -11.08
CA ARG A 236 -12.46 -11.28 -11.34
C ARG A 236 -12.03 -11.71 -12.75
N GLU A 237 -12.27 -10.86 -13.75
CA GLU A 237 -11.86 -11.09 -15.15
C GLU A 237 -10.33 -11.25 -15.28
N THR A 238 -9.54 -10.50 -14.49
CA THR A 238 -8.07 -10.63 -14.51
C THR A 238 -7.55 -11.86 -13.78
N GLY A 239 -8.40 -12.58 -13.04
CA GLY A 239 -7.99 -13.70 -12.18
C GLY A 239 -7.19 -13.25 -10.95
N PHE A 240 -7.34 -12.00 -10.52
CA PHE A 240 -6.63 -11.47 -9.36
C PHE A 240 -6.95 -12.25 -8.09
N ASP A 241 -5.92 -12.77 -7.42
CA ASP A 241 -6.00 -13.55 -6.17
C ASP A 241 -5.13 -12.98 -5.03
N GLY A 242 -4.44 -11.87 -5.29
CA GLY A 242 -3.58 -11.18 -4.32
C GLY A 242 -4.35 -10.49 -3.18
N PRO A 243 -3.60 -9.81 -2.28
CA PRO A 243 -4.20 -9.01 -1.22
C PRO A 243 -5.02 -7.84 -1.78
N PHE A 244 -6.27 -7.73 -1.30
CA PHE A 244 -7.14 -6.57 -1.47
C PHE A 244 -7.08 -5.78 -0.18
N THR A 245 -6.20 -4.79 -0.14
CA THR A 245 -5.86 -4.03 1.06
C THR A 245 -6.71 -2.79 1.15
N VAL A 246 -7.53 -2.71 2.20
CA VAL A 246 -8.29 -1.49 2.51
C VAL A 246 -7.33 -0.48 3.12
N GLU A 247 -7.10 0.63 2.40
CA GLU A 247 -6.21 1.70 2.82
C GLU A 247 -7.00 2.98 3.11
N LEU A 248 -7.19 3.26 4.38
CA LEU A 248 -7.96 4.39 4.88
C LEU A 248 -7.06 5.39 5.59
N ARG A 249 -7.53 6.64 5.67
CA ARG A 249 -6.87 7.69 6.45
C ARG A 249 -7.44 7.76 7.86
N ASP A 250 -6.63 8.20 8.82
CA ASP A 250 -7.09 8.50 10.17
C ASP A 250 -7.93 9.80 10.19
N TYR A 251 -9.23 9.64 10.10
CA TYR A 251 -10.18 10.75 10.19
C TYR A 251 -10.59 11.12 11.61
N THR A 252 -10.16 10.38 12.63
CA THR A 252 -10.51 10.66 14.04
C THR A 252 -9.89 11.96 14.55
N ARG A 253 -8.88 12.47 13.84
CA ARG A 253 -8.15 13.69 14.17
C ARG A 253 -8.86 15.00 13.74
N GLY A 254 -10.14 14.91 13.41
CA GLY A 254 -10.97 16.07 13.10
C GLY A 254 -10.90 16.59 11.67
N GLU A 255 -10.23 15.88 10.78
CA GLU A 255 -10.14 16.22 9.35
C GLU A 255 -11.43 15.86 8.58
N HIS A 256 -12.29 15.00 9.15
CA HIS A 256 -13.56 14.62 8.57
C HIS A 256 -14.70 14.75 9.60
N PRO A 257 -15.77 15.50 9.31
CA PRO A 257 -16.84 15.76 10.28
C PRO A 257 -17.70 14.52 10.63
N THR A 258 -17.61 13.44 9.84
CA THR A 258 -18.51 12.28 9.93
C THR A 258 -17.98 11.18 10.84
N TYR A 259 -16.66 11.04 10.98
CA TYR A 259 -16.05 9.93 11.73
C TYR A 259 -15.49 10.40 13.06
N LYS A 260 -15.95 9.75 14.14
CA LYS A 260 -15.55 10.08 15.52
C LYS A 260 -14.56 9.09 16.10
N ASP A 261 -14.55 7.85 15.61
CA ASP A 261 -13.70 6.79 16.10
C ASP A 261 -13.48 5.69 15.03
N PHE A 262 -12.53 4.81 15.28
CA PHE A 262 -12.17 3.72 14.37
C PHE A 262 -13.27 2.66 14.24
N ASP A 263 -14.06 2.42 15.29
CA ASP A 263 -15.20 1.48 15.24
C ASP A 263 -16.24 1.93 14.21
N GLN A 264 -16.52 3.23 14.13
CA GLN A 264 -17.44 3.77 13.13
C GLN A 264 -16.88 3.57 11.72
N ILE A 265 -15.60 3.94 11.48
CA ILE A 265 -14.93 3.79 10.18
C ILE A 265 -14.98 2.32 9.72
N LEU A 266 -14.59 1.40 10.59
CA LEU A 266 -14.46 -0.01 10.27
C LEU A 266 -15.81 -0.72 10.14
N SER A 267 -16.84 -0.31 10.91
CA SER A 267 -18.19 -0.90 10.79
C SER A 267 -18.84 -0.57 9.45
N GLU A 268 -18.70 0.65 8.95
CA GLU A 268 -19.23 1.05 7.65
C GLU A 268 -18.58 0.26 6.51
N ARG A 269 -17.28 0.03 6.58
CA ARG A 269 -16.54 -0.76 5.61
C ARG A 269 -16.98 -2.23 5.59
N ARG A 270 -17.24 -2.85 6.75
CA ARG A 270 -17.66 -4.26 6.81
C ARG A 270 -18.90 -4.52 5.97
N THR A 271 -19.89 -3.66 6.09
CA THR A 271 -21.13 -3.75 5.29
C THR A 271 -20.85 -3.71 3.79
N PHE A 272 -19.90 -2.89 3.36
CA PHE A 272 -19.49 -2.78 1.95
C PHE A 272 -18.80 -4.06 1.46
N LEU A 273 -17.79 -4.57 2.18
CA LEU A 273 -17.06 -5.77 1.78
C LEU A 273 -17.93 -7.02 1.78
N ASP A 274 -18.81 -7.15 2.77
CA ASP A 274 -19.78 -8.26 2.83
C ASP A 274 -20.68 -8.28 1.59
N ARG A 275 -21.03 -7.11 1.03
CA ARG A 275 -21.79 -7.01 -0.22
C ARG A 275 -20.93 -7.36 -1.44
N MET A 276 -19.72 -6.83 -1.50
CA MET A 276 -18.80 -6.97 -2.64
C MET A 276 -18.30 -8.40 -2.85
N PHE A 277 -18.03 -9.11 -1.75
CA PHE A 277 -17.44 -10.45 -1.76
C PHE A 277 -18.42 -11.56 -1.44
N ARG A 278 -19.71 -11.28 -1.24
CA ARG A 278 -20.71 -12.34 -1.25
C ARG A 278 -20.63 -13.06 -2.59
N GLU A 279 -20.39 -14.35 -2.53
CA GLU A 279 -20.55 -15.20 -3.70
C GLU A 279 -21.99 -15.01 -4.20
N THR A 280 -22.14 -14.55 -5.43
CA THR A 280 -23.43 -14.59 -6.10
C THR A 280 -23.73 -16.07 -6.26
N PRO A 281 -24.88 -16.56 -5.76
CA PRO A 281 -25.23 -17.99 -5.78
C PRO A 281 -25.26 -18.55 -7.20
#